data_7b71044a22a9265416449c2f262d718c
#
_entry.id   7b71044a22a9265416449c2f262d718c
#
_cell.length_a   1.000
_cell.length_b   1.000
_cell.length_c   1.000
_cell.angle_alpha   90.00
_cell.angle_beta   90.00
_cell.angle_gamma   90.00
#
_symmetry.space_group_name_H-M   'P 1'
#
loop_
_entity.id
_entity.type
_entity.pdbx_description
1 polymer ?
#
loop_
_entity_poly.entity_id
_entity_poly.type
_entity_poly.pdbx_seq_one_letter_code
_entity_poly.pdbx_strand_id
1 'polypeptide(L)'
;MKKTPILLVCAAMMLSACSGATATIKDKDEAIMTIGNTTYTKGDEYDLLKISTGTDLTMELVKQAIYKQEVKVTDEMKEKAQEQIDNYKENMSDFESQIKSLGYSSKKQYMNKVLIPSLQASELTEKYFTDAKKDVQNTYKPSKARIIQCENKATAKKALKALKDGTDPEEVASQYMVDSATYSGKETLITTK
;
A
#
# COMPACT_ATOMS: atom_id res chain seq x y z
N MET A 1 -9.40 2.22 27.78
CA MET A 1 -9.24 1.17 26.75
C MET A 1 -7.76 0.97 26.52
N LYS A 2 -7.29 -0.28 26.65
CA LYS A 2 -5.87 -0.63 26.81
C LYS A 2 -5.09 -0.49 25.50
N LYS A 3 -4.29 0.59 25.36
CA LYS A 3 -3.42 0.89 24.21
C LYS A 3 -2.06 0.16 24.24
N THR A 4 -1.93 -0.95 24.99
CA THR A 4 -0.64 -1.49 25.39
C THR A 4 -0.09 -2.72 24.65
N PRO A 5 -0.82 -3.49 23.81
CA PRO A 5 -0.22 -4.71 23.27
C PRO A 5 0.67 -4.52 22.02
N ILE A 6 0.38 -3.55 21.16
CA ILE A 6 1.12 -3.39 19.89
C ILE A 6 2.57 -2.93 20.13
N LEU A 7 2.77 -2.00 21.05
CA LEU A 7 4.13 -1.53 21.38
C LEU A 7 4.99 -2.61 22.05
N LEU A 8 4.37 -3.49 22.83
CA LEU A 8 5.07 -4.58 23.53
C LEU A 8 5.51 -5.68 22.57
N VAL A 9 4.71 -5.99 21.54
CA VAL A 9 5.05 -6.98 20.52
C VAL A 9 6.18 -6.49 19.62
N CYS A 10 6.17 -5.20 19.23
CA CYS A 10 7.27 -4.61 18.48
C CYS A 10 8.57 -4.55 19.30
N ALA A 11 8.48 -4.25 20.60
CA ALA A 11 9.64 -4.24 21.49
C ALA A 11 10.21 -5.65 21.73
N ALA A 12 9.36 -6.67 21.83
CA ALA A 12 9.80 -8.07 21.97
C ALA A 12 10.49 -8.59 20.70
N MET A 13 10.02 -8.18 19.50
CA MET A 13 10.69 -8.54 18.25
C MET A 13 12.04 -7.83 18.06
N MET A 14 12.20 -6.60 18.55
CA MET A 14 13.49 -5.90 18.48
C MET A 14 14.54 -6.48 19.45
N LEU A 15 14.12 -7.00 20.59
CA LEU A 15 15.03 -7.64 21.56
C LEU A 15 15.51 -9.02 21.09
N SER A 16 14.72 -9.77 20.31
CA SER A 16 15.14 -11.04 19.72
C SER A 16 16.06 -10.88 18.50
N ALA A 17 16.04 -9.74 17.82
CA ALA A 17 16.93 -9.44 16.70
C ALA A 17 18.39 -9.23 17.14
N CYS A 18 18.64 -8.90 18.42
CA CYS A 18 19.98 -8.73 18.97
C CYS A 18 20.61 -10.04 19.48
N SER A 19 19.88 -11.11 19.56
CA SER A 19 20.39 -12.42 20.04
C SER A 19 20.81 -13.30 18.89
N GLY A 20 21.77 -12.90 18.04
CA GLY A 20 22.53 -13.77 17.12
C GLY A 20 21.81 -14.97 16.45
N ALA A 21 20.48 -14.92 16.32
CA ALA A 21 19.71 -15.96 15.67
C ALA A 21 20.07 -15.98 14.18
N THR A 22 21.00 -16.81 13.79
CA THR A 22 21.31 -17.08 12.40
C THR A 22 20.19 -17.94 11.83
N ALA A 23 19.43 -17.41 10.89
CA ALA A 23 18.52 -18.22 10.10
C ALA A 23 19.37 -19.25 9.31
N THR A 24 19.09 -20.52 9.52
CA THR A 24 19.71 -21.60 8.74
C THR A 24 18.73 -22.05 7.67
N ILE A 25 19.23 -22.16 6.44
CA ILE A 25 18.46 -22.77 5.36
C ILE A 25 18.71 -24.26 5.37
N LYS A 26 17.63 -25.03 5.33
CA LYS A 26 17.73 -26.48 5.13
C LYS A 26 18.33 -26.75 3.75
N ASP A 27 19.28 -27.68 3.71
CA ASP A 27 19.94 -28.12 2.49
C ASP A 27 20.62 -26.95 1.71
N LYS A 28 21.25 -26.02 2.42
CA LYS A 28 21.91 -24.84 1.85
C LYS A 28 22.96 -25.17 0.78
N ASP A 29 23.61 -26.33 0.88
CA ASP A 29 24.66 -26.78 -0.03
C ASP A 29 24.12 -27.55 -1.24
N GLU A 30 22.78 -27.72 -1.36
CA GLU A 30 22.15 -28.32 -2.53
C GLU A 30 22.30 -27.43 -3.76
N ALA A 31 22.82 -28.03 -4.84
CA ALA A 31 23.04 -27.35 -6.10
C ALA A 31 21.71 -26.98 -6.77
N ILE A 32 21.57 -25.72 -7.20
CA ILE A 32 20.43 -25.24 -8.01
C ILE A 32 20.78 -25.14 -9.49
N MET A 33 22.04 -24.83 -9.80
CA MET A 33 22.55 -24.78 -11.18
C MET A 33 24.06 -24.93 -11.21
N THR A 34 24.58 -25.36 -12.37
CA THR A 34 26.01 -25.38 -12.66
C THR A 34 26.26 -24.68 -14.01
N ILE A 35 27.18 -23.71 -14.00
CA ILE A 35 27.57 -22.96 -15.21
C ILE A 35 29.07 -23.14 -15.38
N GLY A 36 29.49 -23.86 -16.42
CA GLY A 36 30.89 -24.24 -16.59
C GLY A 36 31.39 -25.09 -15.44
N ASN A 37 32.40 -24.63 -14.71
CA ASN A 37 32.96 -25.30 -13.54
C ASN A 37 32.45 -24.74 -12.20
N THR A 38 31.49 -23.83 -12.23
CA THR A 38 30.95 -23.17 -11.03
C THR A 38 29.57 -23.70 -10.70
N THR A 39 29.40 -24.23 -9.52
CA THR A 39 28.11 -24.68 -9.00
C THR A 39 27.56 -23.63 -8.03
N TYR A 40 26.32 -23.23 -8.24
CA TYR A 40 25.57 -22.34 -7.36
C TYR A 40 24.61 -23.16 -6.52
N THR A 41 24.52 -22.83 -5.25
CA THR A 41 23.74 -23.56 -4.24
C THR A 41 22.53 -22.74 -3.80
N LYS A 42 21.59 -23.38 -3.07
CA LYS A 42 20.48 -22.67 -2.38
C LYS A 42 21.01 -21.61 -1.40
N GLY A 43 22.15 -21.86 -0.77
CA GLY A 43 22.80 -20.90 0.11
C GLY A 43 23.25 -19.64 -0.63
N ASP A 44 23.87 -19.80 -1.80
CA ASP A 44 24.33 -18.67 -2.64
C ASP A 44 23.14 -17.81 -3.09
N GLU A 45 22.05 -18.46 -3.54
CA GLU A 45 20.82 -17.73 -3.93
C GLU A 45 20.21 -16.97 -2.75
N TYR A 46 20.12 -17.59 -1.57
CA TYR A 46 19.60 -16.93 -0.38
C TYR A 46 20.45 -15.74 0.03
N ASP A 47 21.78 -15.87 0.04
CA ASP A 47 22.67 -14.77 0.41
C ASP A 47 22.54 -13.60 -0.59
N LEU A 48 22.38 -13.90 -1.87
CA LEU A 48 22.11 -12.87 -2.89
C LEU A 48 20.76 -12.17 -2.65
N LEU A 49 19.69 -12.91 -2.39
CA LEU A 49 18.38 -12.36 -2.07
C LEU A 49 18.43 -11.49 -0.79
N LYS A 50 19.13 -11.94 0.23
CA LYS A 50 19.30 -11.21 1.48
C LYS A 50 20.02 -9.87 1.29
N ILE A 51 21.04 -9.83 0.44
CA ILE A 51 21.79 -8.61 0.13
C ILE A 51 20.94 -7.66 -0.75
N SER A 52 20.25 -8.20 -1.74
CA SER A 52 19.53 -7.38 -2.73
C SER A 52 18.18 -6.87 -2.23
N THR A 53 17.42 -7.68 -1.49
CA THR A 53 16.03 -7.39 -1.13
C THR A 53 15.67 -7.76 0.32
N GLY A 54 16.63 -8.16 1.15
CA GLY A 54 16.38 -8.73 2.46
C GLY A 54 15.61 -7.82 3.41
N THR A 55 15.83 -6.51 3.36
CA THR A 55 15.07 -5.53 4.16
C THR A 55 13.61 -5.49 3.75
N ASP A 56 13.34 -5.43 2.45
CA ASP A 56 11.96 -5.34 1.93
C ASP A 56 11.19 -6.64 2.19
N LEU A 57 11.84 -7.79 1.98
CA LEU A 57 11.25 -9.10 2.29
C LEU A 57 10.95 -9.25 3.79
N THR A 58 11.86 -8.81 4.66
CA THR A 58 11.65 -8.83 6.10
C THR A 58 10.49 -7.93 6.50
N MET A 59 10.42 -6.71 5.96
CA MET A 59 9.31 -5.79 6.21
C MET A 59 7.98 -6.35 5.72
N GLU A 60 7.97 -7.04 4.58
CA GLU A 60 6.76 -7.68 4.08
C GLU A 60 6.29 -8.81 5.02
N LEU A 61 7.20 -9.62 5.52
CA LEU A 61 6.86 -10.66 6.50
C LEU A 61 6.32 -10.07 7.81
N VAL A 62 6.90 -8.95 8.29
CA VAL A 62 6.40 -8.22 9.47
C VAL A 62 4.99 -7.68 9.23
N LYS A 63 4.74 -7.04 8.09
CA LYS A 63 3.39 -6.58 7.72
C LYS A 63 2.38 -7.71 7.69
N GLN A 64 2.70 -8.82 7.02
CA GLN A 64 1.81 -9.99 6.96
C GLN A 64 1.54 -10.60 8.34
N ALA A 65 2.54 -10.61 9.23
CA ALA A 65 2.34 -11.06 10.61
C ALA A 65 1.36 -10.14 11.37
N ILE A 66 1.50 -8.83 11.22
CA ILE A 66 0.58 -7.84 11.80
C ILE A 66 -0.83 -8.03 11.24
N TYR A 67 -0.99 -8.14 9.93
CA TYR A 67 -2.31 -8.33 9.30
C TYR A 67 -3.00 -9.57 9.83
N LYS A 68 -2.31 -10.70 9.92
CA LYS A 68 -2.87 -11.95 10.45
C LYS A 68 -3.25 -11.87 11.92
N GLN A 69 -2.51 -11.08 12.71
CA GLN A 69 -2.77 -10.90 14.13
C GLN A 69 -3.98 -9.99 14.37
N GLU A 70 -4.07 -8.89 13.63
CA GLU A 70 -5.03 -7.82 13.88
C GLU A 70 -6.36 -8.00 13.13
N VAL A 71 -6.34 -8.72 12.00
CA VAL A 71 -7.51 -8.90 11.12
C VAL A 71 -7.74 -10.36 10.80
N LYS A 72 -8.85 -10.91 11.26
CA LYS A 72 -9.27 -12.27 10.90
C LYS A 72 -9.76 -12.32 9.46
N VAL A 73 -9.36 -13.36 8.74
CA VAL A 73 -9.87 -13.62 7.39
C VAL A 73 -11.35 -13.98 7.47
N THR A 74 -12.20 -13.20 6.83
CA THR A 74 -13.64 -13.41 6.74
C THR A 74 -14.02 -14.15 5.46
N ASP A 75 -15.23 -14.68 5.39
CA ASP A 75 -15.75 -15.29 4.16
C ASP A 75 -15.96 -14.21 3.08
N GLU A 76 -16.38 -13.00 3.45
CA GLU A 76 -16.46 -11.86 2.53
C GLU A 76 -15.10 -11.53 1.89
N MET A 77 -14.01 -11.57 2.65
CA MET A 77 -12.65 -11.39 2.07
C MET A 77 -12.30 -12.48 1.07
N LYS A 78 -12.71 -13.74 1.34
CA LYS A 78 -12.47 -14.86 0.40
C LYS A 78 -13.29 -14.68 -0.88
N GLU A 79 -14.54 -14.24 -0.76
CA GLU A 79 -15.41 -13.93 -1.89
C GLU A 79 -14.83 -12.80 -2.74
N LYS A 80 -14.46 -11.67 -2.13
CA LYS A 80 -13.79 -10.55 -2.83
C LYS A 80 -12.49 -10.97 -3.52
N ALA A 81 -11.68 -11.81 -2.87
CA ALA A 81 -10.46 -12.32 -3.47
C ALA A 81 -10.74 -13.25 -4.65
N GLN A 82 -11.80 -14.06 -4.56
CA GLN A 82 -12.25 -14.91 -5.67
C GLN A 82 -12.78 -14.08 -6.85
N GLU A 83 -13.58 -13.06 -6.59
CA GLU A 83 -14.05 -12.12 -7.61
C GLU A 83 -12.90 -11.43 -8.34
N GLN A 84 -11.84 -11.03 -7.62
CA GLN A 84 -10.64 -10.47 -8.25
C GLN A 84 -9.94 -11.49 -9.14
N ILE A 85 -9.83 -12.75 -8.73
CA ILE A 85 -9.28 -13.83 -9.56
C ILE A 85 -10.11 -13.99 -10.83
N ASP A 86 -11.43 -13.97 -10.73
CA ASP A 86 -12.31 -14.15 -11.88
C ASP A 86 -12.26 -12.95 -12.83
N ASN A 87 -12.21 -11.73 -12.31
CA ASN A 87 -11.96 -10.53 -13.10
C ASN A 87 -10.59 -10.57 -13.83
N TYR A 88 -9.53 -11.06 -13.17
CA TYR A 88 -8.23 -11.22 -13.86
C TYR A 88 -8.30 -12.24 -15.00
N LYS A 89 -9.00 -13.35 -14.83
CA LYS A 89 -9.19 -14.34 -15.89
C LYS A 89 -9.98 -13.80 -17.08
N GLU A 90 -11.00 -12.99 -16.83
CA GLU A 90 -11.82 -12.39 -17.89
C GLU A 90 -11.05 -11.34 -18.69
N ASN A 91 -10.18 -10.59 -18.04
CA ASN A 91 -9.47 -9.47 -18.65
C ASN A 91 -8.02 -9.79 -19.10
N MET A 92 -7.49 -10.96 -18.72
CA MET A 92 -6.11 -11.36 -19.00
C MET A 92 -6.08 -12.80 -19.51
N SER A 93 -5.83 -12.99 -20.81
CA SER A 93 -5.85 -14.31 -21.48
C SER A 93 -4.85 -15.33 -20.92
N ASP A 94 -3.76 -14.87 -20.30
CA ASP A 94 -2.64 -15.68 -19.82
C ASP A 94 -2.39 -15.54 -18.31
N PHE A 95 -3.40 -15.13 -17.54
CA PHE A 95 -3.29 -14.90 -16.09
C PHE A 95 -2.62 -16.05 -15.33
N GLU A 96 -2.94 -17.31 -15.68
CA GLU A 96 -2.29 -18.47 -15.03
C GLU A 96 -0.79 -18.57 -15.31
N SER A 97 -0.36 -18.23 -16.50
CA SER A 97 1.07 -18.17 -16.84
C SER A 97 1.77 -17.04 -16.11
N GLN A 98 1.10 -15.89 -16.00
CA GLN A 98 1.67 -14.73 -15.29
C GLN A 98 1.89 -15.03 -13.80
N ILE A 99 0.91 -15.58 -13.09
CA ILE A 99 1.09 -15.92 -11.67
C ILE A 99 2.19 -17.00 -11.46
N LYS A 100 2.36 -17.94 -12.41
CA LYS A 100 3.44 -18.91 -12.37
C LYS A 100 4.81 -18.26 -12.59
N SER A 101 4.92 -17.31 -13.51
CA SER A 101 6.17 -16.55 -13.73
C SER A 101 6.56 -15.69 -12.52
N LEU A 102 5.59 -15.30 -11.69
CA LEU A 102 5.81 -14.63 -10.41
C LEU A 102 6.14 -15.62 -9.25
N GLY A 103 6.28 -16.92 -9.54
CA GLY A 103 6.64 -17.93 -8.56
C GLY A 103 5.47 -18.55 -7.77
N TYR A 104 4.22 -18.25 -8.14
CA TYR A 104 3.07 -18.87 -7.48
C TYR A 104 2.64 -20.14 -8.19
N SER A 105 2.53 -21.25 -7.45
CA SER A 105 2.18 -22.56 -8.01
C SER A 105 0.72 -22.66 -8.48
N SER A 106 -0.16 -21.79 -7.98
CA SER A 106 -1.59 -21.83 -8.30
C SER A 106 -2.29 -20.52 -7.98
N LYS A 107 -3.46 -20.30 -8.59
CA LYS A 107 -4.39 -19.21 -8.25
C LYS A 107 -4.74 -19.18 -6.75
N LYS A 108 -4.95 -20.33 -6.14
CA LYS A 108 -5.22 -20.44 -4.70
C LYS A 108 -4.02 -19.95 -3.87
N GLN A 109 -2.80 -20.26 -4.28
CA GLN A 109 -1.61 -19.77 -3.60
C GLN A 109 -1.48 -18.24 -3.75
N TYR A 110 -1.70 -17.71 -4.95
CA TYR A 110 -1.72 -16.28 -5.22
C TYR A 110 -2.80 -15.57 -4.38
N MET A 111 -4.02 -16.09 -4.38
CA MET A 111 -5.11 -15.57 -3.56
C MET A 111 -4.73 -15.50 -2.07
N ASN A 112 -4.17 -16.58 -1.52
CA ASN A 112 -3.84 -16.65 -0.09
C ASN A 112 -2.60 -15.83 0.30
N LYS A 113 -1.64 -15.66 -0.61
CA LYS A 113 -0.38 -14.96 -0.32
C LYS A 113 -0.38 -13.49 -0.73
N VAL A 114 -1.28 -13.10 -1.63
CA VAL A 114 -1.33 -11.73 -2.17
C VAL A 114 -2.67 -11.06 -1.88
N LEU A 115 -3.78 -11.63 -2.38
CA LEU A 115 -5.06 -10.94 -2.34
C LEU A 115 -5.64 -10.88 -0.92
N ILE A 116 -5.66 -11.98 -0.19
CA ILE A 116 -6.15 -12.01 1.20
C ILE A 116 -5.35 -11.07 2.11
N PRO A 117 -3.99 -11.11 2.14
CA PRO A 117 -3.22 -10.13 2.91
C PRO A 117 -3.46 -8.67 2.50
N SER A 118 -3.67 -8.39 1.22
CA SER A 118 -4.03 -7.05 0.76
C SER A 118 -5.37 -6.58 1.31
N LEU A 119 -6.38 -7.45 1.32
CA LEU A 119 -7.69 -7.15 1.91
C LEU A 119 -7.59 -6.95 3.43
N GLN A 120 -6.79 -7.76 4.12
CA GLN A 120 -6.52 -7.57 5.55
C GLN A 120 -5.82 -6.23 5.83
N ALA A 121 -4.88 -5.83 4.97
CA ALA A 121 -4.20 -4.53 5.08
C ALA A 121 -5.19 -3.36 4.92
N SER A 122 -6.12 -3.46 3.96
CA SER A 122 -7.15 -2.46 3.74
C SER A 122 -8.08 -2.34 4.95
N GLU A 123 -8.56 -3.45 5.46
CA GLU A 123 -9.42 -3.52 6.66
C GLU A 123 -8.72 -2.92 7.89
N LEU A 124 -7.44 -3.28 8.11
CA LEU A 124 -6.65 -2.73 9.21
C LEU A 124 -6.49 -1.21 9.08
N THR A 125 -6.26 -0.73 7.87
CA THR A 125 -6.13 0.69 7.58
C THR A 125 -7.43 1.44 7.86
N GLU A 126 -8.57 0.91 7.39
CA GLU A 126 -9.89 1.49 7.63
C GLU A 126 -10.22 1.53 9.12
N LYS A 127 -9.96 0.43 9.82
CA LYS A 127 -10.14 0.35 11.28
C LYS A 127 -9.28 1.38 12.00
N TYR A 128 -8.01 1.51 11.62
CA TYR A 128 -7.11 2.51 12.22
C TYR A 128 -7.64 3.93 12.03
N PHE A 129 -8.06 4.31 10.81
CA PHE A 129 -8.59 5.64 10.56
C PHE A 129 -9.94 5.87 11.24
N THR A 130 -10.76 4.85 11.39
CA THR A 130 -12.02 4.94 12.14
C THR A 130 -11.77 5.18 13.62
N ASP A 131 -10.86 4.42 14.23
CA ASP A 131 -10.50 4.53 15.65
C ASP A 131 -9.75 5.84 15.94
N ALA A 132 -8.88 6.29 15.04
CA ALA A 132 -8.08 7.51 15.17
C ALA A 132 -8.76 8.76 14.56
N LYS A 133 -10.00 8.68 14.12
CA LYS A 133 -10.69 9.74 13.38
C LYS A 133 -10.53 11.13 13.99
N LYS A 134 -10.72 11.25 15.29
CA LYS A 134 -10.60 12.54 16.01
C LYS A 134 -9.16 13.05 16.00
N ASP A 135 -8.19 12.17 16.19
CA ASP A 135 -6.76 12.54 16.22
C ASP A 135 -6.28 12.96 14.83
N VAL A 136 -6.73 12.25 13.79
CA VAL A 136 -6.47 12.59 12.39
C VAL A 136 -7.09 13.95 12.04
N GLN A 137 -8.37 14.16 12.39
CA GLN A 137 -9.04 15.44 12.16
C GLN A 137 -8.36 16.60 12.87
N ASN A 138 -7.96 16.42 14.13
CA ASN A 138 -7.27 17.46 14.90
C ASN A 138 -5.87 17.75 14.36
N THR A 139 -5.16 16.72 13.90
CA THR A 139 -3.78 16.85 13.42
C THR A 139 -3.71 17.49 12.03
N TYR A 140 -4.54 17.02 11.11
CA TYR A 140 -4.47 17.40 9.69
C TYR A 140 -5.52 18.45 9.30
N LYS A 141 -6.54 18.67 10.14
CA LYS A 141 -7.62 19.63 9.92
C LYS A 141 -8.15 19.59 8.48
N PRO A 142 -8.58 18.40 8.01
CA PRO A 142 -9.01 18.24 6.63
C PRO A 142 -10.18 19.16 6.33
N SER A 143 -10.13 19.80 5.20
CA SER A 143 -11.17 20.72 4.71
C SER A 143 -11.41 20.48 3.23
N LYS A 144 -12.65 20.57 2.81
CA LYS A 144 -12.98 20.60 1.39
C LYS A 144 -12.74 21.98 0.85
N ALA A 145 -12.01 22.10 -0.23
CA ALA A 145 -11.69 23.36 -0.86
C ALA A 145 -11.62 23.22 -2.38
N ARG A 146 -11.68 24.35 -3.06
CA ARG A 146 -11.36 24.48 -4.48
C ARG A 146 -10.15 25.38 -4.62
N ILE A 147 -9.20 24.98 -5.44
CA ILE A 147 -8.01 25.78 -5.73
C ILE A 147 -8.13 26.24 -7.18
N ILE A 148 -8.32 27.55 -7.36
CA ILE A 148 -8.42 28.19 -8.67
C ILE A 148 -7.09 28.92 -8.90
N GLN A 149 -6.22 28.32 -9.69
CA GLN A 149 -4.91 28.86 -10.01
C GLN A 149 -5.05 29.84 -11.18
N CYS A 150 -4.81 31.13 -10.94
CA CYS A 150 -4.92 32.19 -11.93
C CYS A 150 -3.53 32.63 -12.41
N GLU A 151 -3.45 33.17 -13.61
CA GLU A 151 -2.21 33.64 -14.23
C GLU A 151 -1.49 34.71 -13.41
N ASN A 152 -2.27 35.62 -12.80
CA ASN A 152 -1.72 36.75 -12.05
C ASN A 152 -2.69 37.23 -10.95
N LYS A 153 -2.18 38.11 -10.09
CA LYS A 153 -2.93 38.66 -8.96
C LYS A 153 -4.20 39.43 -9.39
N ALA A 154 -4.20 40.10 -10.54
CA ALA A 154 -5.36 40.84 -11.01
C ALA A 154 -6.50 39.91 -11.41
N THR A 155 -6.17 38.81 -12.11
CA THR A 155 -7.12 37.75 -12.48
C THR A 155 -7.65 37.04 -11.23
N ALA A 156 -6.78 36.74 -10.26
CA ALA A 156 -7.19 36.11 -9.00
C ALA A 156 -8.17 37.03 -8.20
N LYS A 157 -7.97 38.35 -8.21
CA LYS A 157 -8.92 39.28 -7.58
C LYS A 157 -10.27 39.28 -8.27
N LYS A 158 -10.32 39.17 -9.61
CA LYS A 158 -11.58 39.07 -10.37
C LYS A 158 -12.30 37.76 -10.04
N ALA A 159 -11.59 36.64 -10.04
CA ALA A 159 -12.13 35.36 -9.65
C ALA A 159 -12.71 35.37 -8.23
N LEU A 160 -11.95 35.94 -7.27
CA LEU A 160 -12.41 36.08 -5.89
C LEU A 160 -13.65 36.97 -5.78
N LYS A 161 -13.73 38.05 -6.58
CA LYS A 161 -14.91 38.89 -6.62
C LYS A 161 -16.12 38.13 -7.15
N ALA A 162 -15.98 37.41 -8.25
CA ALA A 162 -17.05 36.60 -8.83
C ALA A 162 -17.58 35.53 -7.82
N LEU A 163 -16.69 34.89 -7.09
CA LEU A 163 -17.08 33.95 -6.02
C LEU A 163 -17.86 34.64 -4.90
N LYS A 164 -17.45 35.87 -4.50
CA LYS A 164 -18.14 36.62 -3.46
C LYS A 164 -19.50 37.16 -3.95
N ASP A 165 -19.62 37.40 -5.24
CA ASP A 165 -20.88 37.86 -5.87
C ASP A 165 -21.84 36.66 -6.13
N GLY A 166 -21.42 35.43 -5.78
CA GLY A 166 -22.27 34.24 -5.82
C GLY A 166 -22.19 33.46 -7.13
N THR A 167 -21.22 33.74 -8.00
CA THR A 167 -20.98 32.92 -9.20
C THR A 167 -20.55 31.50 -8.81
N ASP A 168 -21.05 30.52 -9.53
CA ASP A 168 -20.72 29.12 -9.29
C ASP A 168 -19.20 28.87 -9.34
N PRO A 169 -18.61 28.18 -8.34
CA PRO A 169 -17.17 27.96 -8.31
C PRO A 169 -16.60 27.20 -9.51
N GLU A 170 -17.38 26.34 -10.18
CA GLU A 170 -16.92 25.63 -11.39
C GLU A 170 -16.88 26.57 -12.58
N GLU A 171 -17.86 27.47 -12.68
CA GLU A 171 -17.88 28.52 -13.69
C GLU A 171 -16.70 29.49 -13.51
N VAL A 172 -16.44 29.92 -12.26
CA VAL A 172 -15.27 30.75 -11.95
C VAL A 172 -13.96 30.03 -12.26
N ALA A 173 -13.84 28.75 -11.96
CA ALA A 173 -12.65 27.97 -12.32
C ALA A 173 -12.48 27.91 -13.84
N SER A 174 -13.54 27.62 -14.58
CA SER A 174 -13.52 27.57 -16.06
C SER A 174 -13.11 28.92 -16.69
N GLN A 175 -13.53 30.05 -16.10
CA GLN A 175 -13.29 31.36 -16.65
C GLN A 175 -11.91 31.95 -16.31
N TYR A 176 -11.37 31.65 -15.12
CA TYR A 176 -10.21 32.37 -14.59
C TYR A 176 -9.00 31.48 -14.34
N MET A 177 -9.13 30.17 -14.45
CA MET A 177 -8.02 29.26 -14.23
C MET A 177 -7.09 29.20 -15.45
N VAL A 178 -5.80 29.05 -15.20
CA VAL A 178 -4.82 28.85 -16.28
C VAL A 178 -4.85 27.41 -16.79
N ASP A 179 -4.62 27.19 -18.09
CA ASP A 179 -4.59 25.85 -18.71
C ASP A 179 -3.48 24.97 -18.12
N SER A 180 -2.38 25.58 -17.69
CA SER A 180 -1.24 24.90 -17.05
C SER A 180 -1.41 24.67 -15.54
N ALA A 181 -2.63 24.85 -15.00
CA ALA A 181 -2.86 24.71 -13.57
C ALA A 181 -2.58 23.30 -13.06
N THR A 182 -1.89 23.21 -11.93
CA THR A 182 -1.62 21.95 -11.24
C THR A 182 -2.91 21.34 -10.64
N TYR A 183 -3.89 22.18 -10.33
CA TYR A 183 -5.16 21.80 -9.71
C TYR A 183 -6.28 21.86 -10.75
N SER A 184 -7.26 20.96 -10.61
CA SER A 184 -8.37 20.84 -11.57
C SER A 184 -9.49 21.87 -11.39
N GLY A 185 -9.41 22.74 -10.38
CA GLY A 185 -10.52 23.65 -10.00
C GLY A 185 -11.73 22.93 -9.38
N LYS A 186 -11.72 21.61 -9.28
CA LYS A 186 -12.78 20.81 -8.63
C LYS A 186 -12.61 20.79 -7.12
N GLU A 187 -13.70 20.42 -6.43
CA GLU A 187 -13.63 20.19 -4.98
C GLU A 187 -12.60 19.10 -4.66
N THR A 188 -11.69 19.40 -3.77
CA THR A 188 -10.65 18.49 -3.30
C THR A 188 -10.48 18.59 -1.80
N LEU A 189 -9.96 17.55 -1.20
CA LEU A 189 -9.60 17.55 0.22
C LEU A 189 -8.22 18.20 0.37
N ILE A 190 -8.13 19.19 1.24
CA ILE A 190 -6.86 19.82 1.63
C ILE A 190 -6.61 19.59 3.13
N THR A 191 -5.35 19.61 3.51
CA THR A 191 -4.92 19.50 4.90
C THR A 191 -3.99 20.66 5.25
N THR A 192 -3.84 20.95 6.53
CA THR A 192 -2.94 22.02 7.02
C THR A 192 -1.51 21.55 7.29
N LYS A 193 -1.24 20.26 7.06
CA LYS A 193 0.09 19.64 7.17
C LYS A 193 0.40 18.87 5.91
#